data_3fc4e2768cab0ffef37d0996ee59f7f2
#
_entry.id   3fc4e2768cab0ffef37d0996ee59f7f2
#
_cell.length_a   1.000
_cell.length_b   1.000
_cell.length_c   1.000
_cell.angle_alpha   90.00
_cell.angle_beta   90.00
_cell.angle_gamma   90.00
#
_symmetry.space_group_name_H-M   'P 1'
#
loop_
_entity.id
_entity.type
_entity.pdbx_description
1 polymer ?
#
loop_
_entity_poly.entity_id
_entity_poly.type
_entity_poly.pdbx_seq_one_letter_code
_entity_poly.pdbx_strand_id
1 'polypeptide(L)'
;MGKKLQLDEIDREIVLQLRKDGRMSNADLARHVSLSAPACLRRVKHLEDSGVIRGYRAVIDPAAFGHSLEVFVWVDLDASNREAMLAFEDRVSQMEEVVECHRVFGRPDFFMRVLVRDPADYEDFLTSKLIGVPSVLRVTSTPVSYTHLRAHE
;
A
#
# COMPACT_ATOMS: atom_id res chain seq x y z
N MET A 1 21.68 -2.25 -12.77
CA MET A 1 20.56 -1.65 -13.55
C MET A 1 19.78 -2.78 -14.20
N GLY A 2 18.63 -3.16 -13.63
CA GLY A 2 17.79 -4.24 -14.18
C GLY A 2 17.18 -3.80 -15.50
N LYS A 3 17.25 -4.68 -16.50
CA LYS A 3 16.64 -4.49 -17.81
C LYS A 3 15.13 -4.30 -17.56
N LYS A 4 14.61 -3.10 -17.84
CA LYS A 4 13.17 -2.82 -17.71
C LYS A 4 12.44 -3.78 -18.64
N LEU A 5 11.63 -4.69 -18.10
CA LEU A 5 10.84 -5.62 -18.90
C LEU A 5 9.91 -4.78 -19.78
N GLN A 6 10.00 -4.93 -21.08
CA GLN A 6 9.13 -4.24 -22.02
C GLN A 6 7.87 -5.08 -22.19
N LEU A 7 6.79 -4.66 -21.57
CA LEU A 7 5.49 -5.33 -21.67
C LEU A 7 4.91 -5.13 -23.07
N ASP A 8 4.51 -6.22 -23.71
CA ASP A 8 3.72 -6.16 -24.94
C ASP A 8 2.25 -5.82 -24.61
N GLU A 9 1.41 -5.68 -25.64
CA GLU A 9 -0.01 -5.34 -25.47
C GLU A 9 -0.79 -6.41 -24.70
N ILE A 10 -0.47 -7.68 -24.92
CA ILE A 10 -1.11 -8.81 -24.24
C ILE A 10 -0.71 -8.83 -22.76
N ASP A 11 0.55 -8.59 -22.43
CA ASP A 11 1.02 -8.53 -21.05
C ASP A 11 0.35 -7.38 -20.30
N ARG A 12 0.17 -6.24 -20.94
CA ARG A 12 -0.56 -5.10 -20.36
C ARG A 12 -2.01 -5.43 -20.09
N GLU A 13 -2.68 -6.10 -21.04
CA GLU A 13 -4.07 -6.51 -20.86
C GLU A 13 -4.21 -7.54 -19.73
N ILE A 14 -3.31 -8.52 -19.63
CA ILE A 14 -3.25 -9.47 -18.51
C ILE A 14 -3.19 -8.71 -17.17
N VAL A 15 -2.25 -7.76 -17.05
CA VAL A 15 -2.10 -6.97 -15.82
C VAL A 15 -3.35 -6.15 -15.52
N LEU A 16 -3.99 -5.55 -16.54
CA LEU A 16 -5.22 -4.79 -16.36
C LEU A 16 -6.39 -5.65 -15.87
N GLN A 17 -6.56 -6.84 -16.41
CA GLN A 17 -7.60 -7.77 -15.99
C GLN A 17 -7.36 -8.26 -14.56
N LEU A 18 -6.13 -8.67 -14.22
CA LEU A 18 -5.77 -9.11 -12.87
C LEU A 18 -5.81 -7.98 -11.83
N ARG A 19 -5.63 -6.72 -12.25
CA ARG A 19 -5.83 -5.57 -11.38
C ARG A 19 -7.30 -5.34 -11.02
N LYS A 20 -8.22 -5.66 -11.95
CA LYS A 20 -9.67 -5.58 -11.71
C LYS A 20 -10.15 -6.74 -10.85
N ASP A 21 -9.72 -7.95 -11.17
CA ASP A 21 -10.04 -9.16 -10.43
C ASP A 21 -8.81 -10.07 -10.29
N GLY A 22 -8.13 -9.94 -9.15
CA GLY A 22 -6.95 -10.75 -8.82
C GLY A 22 -7.26 -12.24 -8.58
N ARG A 23 -8.54 -12.63 -8.54
CA ARG A 23 -8.98 -14.02 -8.40
C ARG A 23 -9.51 -14.62 -9.71
N MET A 24 -9.43 -13.87 -10.81
CA MET A 24 -9.85 -14.37 -12.14
C MET A 24 -9.15 -15.69 -12.45
N SER A 25 -9.91 -16.69 -12.92
CA SER A 25 -9.32 -17.96 -13.32
C SER A 25 -8.43 -17.78 -14.54
N ASN A 26 -7.39 -18.62 -14.66
CA ASN A 26 -6.52 -18.57 -15.85
C ASN A 26 -7.30 -18.86 -17.16
N ALA A 27 -8.38 -19.66 -17.10
CA ALA A 27 -9.23 -19.93 -18.25
C ALA A 27 -10.02 -18.69 -18.69
N ASP A 28 -10.54 -17.92 -17.70
CA ASP A 28 -11.26 -16.69 -17.99
C ASP A 28 -10.30 -15.62 -18.53
N LEU A 29 -9.16 -15.46 -17.87
CA LEU A 29 -8.13 -14.53 -18.31
C LEU A 29 -7.66 -14.82 -19.74
N ALA A 30 -7.41 -16.10 -20.06
CA ALA A 30 -7.01 -16.54 -21.40
C ALA A 30 -8.05 -16.14 -22.46
N ARG A 31 -9.35 -16.27 -22.14
CA ARG A 31 -10.44 -15.82 -23.02
C ARG A 31 -10.40 -14.30 -23.24
N HIS A 32 -10.18 -13.51 -22.19
CA HIS A 32 -10.12 -12.04 -22.29
C HIS A 32 -8.97 -11.56 -23.18
N VAL A 33 -7.83 -12.27 -23.13
CA VAL A 33 -6.63 -11.88 -23.90
C VAL A 33 -6.45 -12.69 -25.19
N SER A 34 -7.47 -13.48 -25.60
CA SER A 34 -7.48 -14.28 -26.82
C SER A 34 -6.28 -15.25 -26.94
N LEU A 35 -5.90 -15.88 -25.82
CA LEU A 35 -4.85 -16.89 -25.76
C LEU A 35 -5.40 -18.26 -25.38
N SER A 36 -4.61 -19.32 -25.64
CA SER A 36 -4.82 -20.61 -24.99
C SER A 36 -4.48 -20.54 -23.50
N ALA A 37 -5.15 -21.33 -22.67
CA ALA A 37 -4.90 -21.33 -21.22
C ALA A 37 -3.42 -21.61 -20.86
N PRO A 38 -2.70 -22.55 -21.48
CA PRO A 38 -1.28 -22.75 -21.23
C PRO A 38 -0.40 -21.55 -21.61
N ALA A 39 -0.73 -20.85 -22.72
CA ALA A 39 0.02 -19.68 -23.15
C ALA A 39 -0.21 -18.50 -22.19
N CYS A 40 -1.44 -18.29 -21.73
CA CYS A 40 -1.79 -17.29 -20.73
C CYS A 40 -1.06 -17.56 -19.41
N LEU A 41 -1.12 -18.79 -18.89
CA LEU A 41 -0.45 -19.18 -17.65
C LEU A 41 1.05 -18.90 -17.68
N ARG A 42 1.71 -19.21 -18.80
CA ARG A 42 3.14 -18.94 -18.97
C ARG A 42 3.45 -17.47 -18.92
N ARG A 43 2.59 -16.61 -19.49
CA ARG A 43 2.76 -15.16 -19.44
C ARG A 43 2.56 -14.60 -18.03
N VAL A 44 1.50 -15.03 -17.34
CA VAL A 44 1.25 -14.65 -15.93
C VAL A 44 2.46 -15.00 -15.08
N LYS A 45 2.95 -16.23 -15.18
CA LYS A 45 4.14 -16.67 -14.44
C LYS A 45 5.37 -15.82 -14.77
N HIS A 46 5.57 -15.47 -16.04
CA HIS A 46 6.69 -14.58 -16.41
C HIS A 46 6.55 -13.18 -15.80
N LEU A 47 5.33 -12.63 -15.73
CA LEU A 47 5.05 -11.34 -15.09
C LEU A 47 5.26 -11.38 -13.57
N GLU A 48 4.96 -12.51 -12.93
CA GLU A 48 5.24 -12.76 -11.51
C GLU A 48 6.75 -12.90 -11.25
N ASP A 49 7.43 -13.77 -11.99
CA ASP A 49 8.87 -14.04 -11.85
C ASP A 49 9.73 -12.79 -12.12
N SER A 50 9.27 -11.93 -13.02
CA SER A 50 9.93 -10.64 -13.33
C SER A 50 9.62 -9.51 -12.35
N GLY A 51 8.70 -9.74 -11.38
CA GLY A 51 8.31 -8.76 -10.38
C GLY A 51 7.39 -7.64 -10.91
N VAL A 52 6.83 -7.77 -12.11
CA VAL A 52 5.77 -6.88 -12.62
C VAL A 52 4.51 -7.09 -11.80
N ILE A 53 4.12 -8.36 -11.58
CA ILE A 53 3.11 -8.72 -10.60
C ILE A 53 3.84 -9.12 -9.33
N ARG A 54 3.73 -8.29 -8.29
CA ARG A 54 4.42 -8.50 -7.00
C ARG A 54 3.62 -9.32 -6.01
N GLY A 55 2.38 -9.68 -6.34
CA GLY A 55 1.50 -10.48 -5.50
C GLY A 55 0.04 -10.08 -5.63
N TYR A 56 -0.80 -10.82 -4.94
CA TYR A 56 -2.25 -10.63 -4.87
C TYR A 56 -2.61 -10.39 -3.41
N ARG A 57 -3.51 -9.43 -3.16
CA ARG A 57 -3.94 -9.09 -1.81
C ARG A 57 -5.45 -9.08 -1.73
N ALA A 58 -5.98 -9.58 -0.63
CA ALA A 58 -7.39 -9.39 -0.31
C ALA A 58 -7.63 -7.94 0.12
N VAL A 59 -8.70 -7.35 -0.38
CA VAL A 59 -9.23 -6.10 0.16
C VAL A 59 -10.15 -6.49 1.33
N ILE A 60 -9.77 -6.11 2.53
CA ILE A 60 -10.47 -6.45 3.77
C ILE A 60 -11.18 -5.20 4.27
N ASP A 61 -12.42 -5.37 4.72
CA ASP A 61 -13.14 -4.30 5.43
C ASP A 61 -12.51 -4.11 6.82
N PRO A 62 -11.89 -2.96 7.10
CA PRO A 62 -11.28 -2.71 8.41
C PRO A 62 -12.26 -2.81 9.56
N ALA A 63 -13.54 -2.48 9.34
CA ALA A 63 -14.59 -2.58 10.35
C ALA A 63 -14.82 -4.01 10.82
N ALA A 64 -14.56 -5.03 9.97
CA ALA A 64 -14.63 -6.43 10.35
C ALA A 64 -13.59 -6.81 11.43
N PHE A 65 -12.54 -6.02 11.58
CA PHE A 65 -11.51 -6.15 12.61
C PHE A 65 -11.66 -5.11 13.73
N GLY A 66 -12.79 -4.40 13.77
CA GLY A 66 -13.05 -3.37 14.77
C GLY A 66 -12.31 -2.03 14.51
N HIS A 67 -11.63 -1.89 13.36
CA HIS A 67 -10.96 -0.64 13.00
C HIS A 67 -11.95 0.28 12.26
N SER A 68 -12.59 1.17 13.00
CA SER A 68 -13.64 2.05 12.45
C SER A 68 -13.15 3.47 12.16
N LEU A 69 -11.95 3.83 12.59
CA LEU A 69 -11.36 5.14 12.37
C LEU A 69 -10.10 5.02 11.51
N GLU A 70 -10.14 5.68 10.35
CA GLU A 70 -8.99 5.89 9.48
C GLU A 70 -8.46 7.31 9.68
N VAL A 71 -7.14 7.45 9.82
CA VAL A 71 -6.48 8.75 9.99
C VAL A 71 -5.34 8.87 9.01
N PHE A 72 -5.32 9.96 8.24
CA PHE A 72 -4.16 10.38 7.47
C PHE A 72 -3.22 11.17 8.36
N VAL A 73 -1.95 10.76 8.39
CA VAL A 73 -0.95 11.32 9.27
C VAL A 73 0.25 11.78 8.45
N TRP A 74 0.61 13.03 8.62
CA TRP A 74 1.83 13.61 8.04
C TRP A 74 2.85 13.85 9.15
N VAL A 75 4.10 13.48 8.87
CA VAL A 75 5.19 13.60 9.84
C VAL A 75 6.33 14.40 9.24
N ASP A 76 6.77 15.41 9.99
CA ASP A 76 8.04 16.12 9.78
C ASP A 76 9.08 15.58 10.75
N LEU A 77 10.29 15.35 10.27
CA LEU A 77 11.44 15.04 11.12
C LEU A 77 12.27 16.31 11.38
N ASP A 78 12.91 16.37 12.54
CA ASP A 78 13.83 17.45 12.90
C ASP A 78 15.14 17.41 12.08
N ALA A 79 15.56 16.20 11.69
CA ALA A 79 16.70 15.95 10.85
C ALA A 79 16.31 15.09 9.66
N SER A 80 16.07 15.72 8.50
CA SER A 80 15.73 15.03 7.25
C SER A 80 16.98 14.45 6.57
N ASN A 81 17.82 13.72 7.33
CA ASN A 81 18.93 12.98 6.79
C ASN A 81 18.58 11.50 6.58
N ARG A 82 19.42 10.78 5.80
CA ARG A 82 19.17 9.38 5.46
C ARG A 82 19.00 8.47 6.67
N GLU A 83 19.80 8.68 7.70
CA GLU A 83 19.81 7.84 8.90
C GLU A 83 18.51 7.99 9.70
N ALA A 84 18.09 9.23 9.95
CA ALA A 84 16.84 9.52 10.64
C ALA A 84 15.63 8.97 9.88
N MET A 85 15.61 9.11 8.53
CA MET A 85 14.55 8.57 7.70
C MET A 85 14.45 7.04 7.78
N LEU A 86 15.59 6.34 7.69
CA LEU A 86 15.60 4.88 7.79
C LEU A 86 15.20 4.39 9.18
N ALA A 87 15.68 5.05 10.23
CA ALA A 87 15.31 4.72 11.60
C ALA A 87 13.80 4.93 11.85
N PHE A 88 13.22 5.99 11.30
CA PHE A 88 11.79 6.24 11.37
C PHE A 88 10.99 5.14 10.62
N GLU A 89 11.38 4.80 9.39
CA GLU A 89 10.73 3.75 8.59
C GLU A 89 10.76 2.39 9.31
N ASP A 90 11.92 2.01 9.86
CA ASP A 90 12.06 0.76 10.61
C ASP A 90 11.12 0.74 11.81
N ARG A 91 11.09 1.82 12.59
CA ARG A 91 10.25 1.92 13.77
C ARG A 91 8.77 1.86 13.44
N VAL A 92 8.32 2.60 12.42
CA VAL A 92 6.92 2.66 12.01
C VAL A 92 6.46 1.35 11.37
N SER A 93 7.34 0.62 10.69
CA SER A 93 7.02 -0.67 10.09
C SER A 93 6.60 -1.75 11.11
N GLN A 94 6.92 -1.55 12.39
CA GLN A 94 6.56 -2.45 13.49
C GLN A 94 5.22 -2.08 14.17
N MET A 95 4.59 -0.97 13.74
CA MET A 95 3.33 -0.50 14.32
C MET A 95 2.16 -1.10 13.54
N GLU A 96 1.34 -1.92 14.21
CA GLU A 96 0.20 -2.62 13.58
C GLU A 96 -0.88 -1.66 13.06
N GLU A 97 -1.01 -0.50 13.68
CA GLU A 97 -1.97 0.54 13.30
C GLU A 97 -1.61 1.20 11.97
N VAL A 98 -0.33 1.14 11.56
CA VAL A 98 0.15 1.77 10.32
C VAL A 98 0.00 0.81 9.15
N VAL A 99 -0.99 1.07 8.30
CA VAL A 99 -1.26 0.22 7.12
C VAL A 99 -0.51 0.65 5.87
N GLU A 100 -0.13 1.92 5.81
CA GLU A 100 0.71 2.48 4.72
C GLU A 100 1.65 3.55 5.29
N CYS A 101 2.88 3.57 4.78
CA CYS A 101 3.84 4.63 5.04
C CYS A 101 4.59 4.97 3.75
N HIS A 102 4.59 6.24 3.40
CA HIS A 102 5.24 6.75 2.19
C HIS A 102 6.20 7.88 2.55
N ARG A 103 7.45 7.75 2.11
CA ARG A 103 8.37 8.88 2.09
C ARG A 103 7.99 9.81 0.95
N VAL A 104 7.87 11.09 1.21
CA VAL A 104 7.55 12.09 0.20
C VAL A 104 8.73 13.04 -0.04
N PHE A 105 8.76 13.69 -1.20
CA PHE A 105 9.76 14.71 -1.49
C PHE A 105 9.27 16.07 -1.01
N GLY A 106 10.05 16.71 -0.17
CA GLY A 106 9.70 18.01 0.43
C GLY A 106 9.18 17.84 1.85
N ARG A 107 8.34 18.76 2.32
CA ARG A 107 7.69 18.67 3.62
C ARG A 107 6.18 18.52 3.44
N PRO A 108 5.56 17.66 4.25
CA PRO A 108 6.12 16.79 5.29
C PRO A 108 7.07 15.71 4.72
N ASP A 109 7.89 15.08 5.58
CA ASP A 109 8.82 14.03 5.17
C ASP A 109 8.11 12.69 4.90
N PHE A 110 7.06 12.40 5.67
CA PHE A 110 6.28 11.17 5.55
C PHE A 110 4.78 11.41 5.53
N PHE A 111 4.10 10.58 4.76
CA PHE A 111 2.66 10.38 4.80
C PHE A 111 2.36 8.95 5.25
N MET A 112 1.44 8.81 6.19
CA MET A 112 1.00 7.50 6.68
C MET A 112 -0.53 7.41 6.68
N ARG A 113 -1.02 6.20 6.53
CA ARG A 113 -2.41 5.84 6.74
C ARG A 113 -2.49 4.92 7.95
N VAL A 114 -3.24 5.35 8.95
CA VAL A 114 -3.38 4.70 10.24
C VAL A 114 -4.82 4.23 10.42
N LEU A 115 -5.00 3.00 10.87
CA LEU A 115 -6.30 2.41 11.19
C LEU A 115 -6.34 2.05 12.66
N VAL A 116 -7.35 2.55 13.37
CA VAL A 116 -7.57 2.32 14.80
C VAL A 116 -9.06 2.09 15.07
N ARG A 117 -9.41 1.68 16.28
CA ARG A 117 -10.79 1.38 16.65
C ARG A 117 -11.64 2.64 16.80
N ASP A 118 -11.12 3.65 17.46
CA ASP A 118 -11.82 4.86 17.82
C ASP A 118 -10.84 6.03 18.08
N PRO A 119 -11.32 7.25 18.38
CA PRO A 119 -10.46 8.39 18.68
C PRO A 119 -9.55 8.22 19.92
N ALA A 120 -9.98 7.47 20.93
CA ALA A 120 -9.16 7.23 22.12
C ALA A 120 -7.98 6.30 21.79
N ASP A 121 -8.21 5.29 20.98
CA ASP A 121 -7.17 4.39 20.46
C ASP A 121 -6.16 5.15 19.58
N TYR A 122 -6.64 6.16 18.81
CA TYR A 122 -5.75 7.02 18.04
C TYR A 122 -4.89 7.93 18.94
N GLU A 123 -5.48 8.51 19.99
CA GLU A 123 -4.73 9.32 20.95
C GLU A 123 -3.62 8.50 21.65
N ASP A 124 -3.94 7.26 22.02
CA ASP A 124 -2.94 6.35 22.60
C ASP A 124 -1.84 6.01 21.60
N PHE A 125 -2.17 5.67 20.38
CA PHE A 125 -1.20 5.46 19.29
C PHE A 125 -0.30 6.69 19.12
N LEU A 126 -0.89 7.88 19.03
CA LEU A 126 -0.15 9.12 18.80
C LEU A 126 0.84 9.41 19.94
N THR A 127 0.37 9.33 21.18
CA THR A 127 1.15 9.74 22.36
C THR A 127 2.14 8.68 22.80
N SER A 128 1.74 7.40 22.79
CA SER A 128 2.54 6.30 23.31
C SER A 128 3.49 5.68 22.28
N LYS A 129 3.18 5.78 20.98
CA LYS A 129 3.97 5.15 19.92
C LYS A 129 4.65 6.16 19.02
N LEU A 130 3.88 7.07 18.40
CA LEU A 130 4.40 7.90 17.31
C LEU A 130 5.25 9.08 17.78
N ILE A 131 4.76 9.88 18.75
CA ILE A 131 5.50 11.07 19.26
C ILE A 131 6.80 10.67 19.97
N GLY A 132 6.85 9.46 20.52
CA GLY A 132 8.03 8.92 21.16
C GLY A 132 9.13 8.44 20.20
N VAL A 133 8.90 8.46 18.89
CA VAL A 133 9.92 8.09 17.90
C VAL A 133 10.96 9.20 17.81
N PRO A 134 12.26 8.88 17.96
CA PRO A 134 13.32 9.86 17.81
C PRO A 134 13.23 10.60 16.47
N SER A 135 13.56 11.87 16.48
CA SER A 135 13.54 12.78 15.32
C SER A 135 12.15 13.18 14.82
N VAL A 136 11.05 12.77 15.43
CA VAL A 136 9.74 13.33 15.11
C VAL A 136 9.65 14.77 15.62
N LEU A 137 9.51 15.72 14.70
CA LEU A 137 9.39 17.14 14.99
C LEU A 137 7.93 17.59 15.08
N ARG A 138 7.12 17.13 14.11
CA ARG A 138 5.72 17.52 14.00
C ARG A 138 4.89 16.39 13.43
N VAL A 139 3.69 16.24 13.96
CA VAL A 139 2.68 15.34 13.44
C VAL A 139 1.44 16.16 13.11
N THR A 140 0.87 15.95 11.93
CA THR A 140 -0.42 16.52 11.54
C THR A 140 -1.36 15.38 11.21
N SER A 141 -2.52 15.36 11.84
CA SER A 141 -3.51 14.28 11.73
C SER A 141 -4.79 14.78 11.11
N THR A 142 -5.35 14.02 10.17
CA THR A 142 -6.63 14.30 9.57
C THR A 142 -7.47 13.03 9.59
N PRO A 143 -8.45 12.93 10.51
CA PRO A 143 -9.39 11.82 10.51
C PRO A 143 -10.20 11.81 9.21
N VAL A 144 -10.37 10.61 8.64
CA VAL A 144 -11.20 10.42 7.45
C VAL A 144 -12.65 10.29 7.89
N SER A 145 -13.48 11.25 7.49
CA SER A 145 -14.89 11.23 7.85
C SER A 145 -15.72 10.30 6.97
N TYR A 146 -15.28 10.08 5.74
CA TYR A 146 -15.99 9.26 4.76
C TYR A 146 -15.12 8.93 3.53
N THR A 147 -15.12 7.67 3.09
CA THR A 147 -14.42 7.25 1.87
C THR A 147 -15.43 7.01 0.74
N HIS A 148 -15.50 7.93 -0.22
CA HIS A 148 -16.47 7.90 -1.32
C HIS A 148 -16.09 7.06 -2.53
N LEU A 149 -14.79 6.90 -2.78
CA LEU A 149 -14.29 6.31 -4.01
C LEU A 149 -13.36 5.15 -3.67
N ARG A 150 -13.87 3.94 -3.79
CA ARG A 150 -13.00 2.81 -4.08
C ARG A 150 -12.59 2.99 -5.53
N ALA A 151 -11.31 3.26 -5.78
CA ALA A 151 -10.79 3.33 -7.13
C ALA A 151 -11.05 2.00 -7.82
N HIS A 152 -12.02 2.04 -8.74
CA HIS A 152 -12.35 1.02 -9.75
C HIS A 152 -12.64 -0.41 -9.25
N GLU A 153 -13.93 -0.67 -9.06
CA GLU A 153 -14.49 -1.94 -9.48
C GLU A 153 -14.37 -2.12 -10.99
#